data_f0811a087c14ecb13f93a34b1316885b
#
_entry.id   f0811a087c14ecb13f93a34b1316885b
#
_cell.length_a   1.000
_cell.length_b   1.000
_cell.length_c   1.000
_cell.angle_alpha   90.00
_cell.angle_beta   90.00
_cell.angle_gamma   90.00
#
_symmetry.space_group_name_H-M   'P 1'
#
loop_
_entity.id
_entity.type
_entity.pdbx_description
1 polymer ?
#
loop_
_entity_poly.entity_id
_entity_poly.type
_entity_poly.pdbx_seq_one_letter_code
_entity_poly.pdbx_strand_id
1 'polypeptide(L)'
;MAGICLTMDVGGSSIKYALIGPDRHLSEHGKVKTPHGDRAAYLDALAEIYRPFRGRVEGIAMSVPGIIDSEGGLCKTTGALGLGEDFPLVQELEARCGVPVTILNDAKAAALAEASWGSLAGCASGIVIVLGTGIGGALILDGRVLAGKHFAAGEFSTICMDAHHDDLFHTWCGLNGSSKLITTAAYARGVDPAAVTGEDVFRWVNEGDEAVCMALDSFTLTLAGMIRNLQLIFDPERIAIGGGISQQPKLMESLHKNLDQVERMAARHGMPRADVVTCKYYNDANLIGAYAYYVQRQG
;
A
#
# COMPACT_ATOMS: atom_id res chain seq x y z
N MET A 1 -7.55 12.19 23.79
CA MET A 1 -8.12 11.71 22.49
C MET A 1 -7.59 12.63 21.41
N ALA A 2 -7.05 12.09 20.33
CA ALA A 2 -6.59 12.92 19.22
C ALA A 2 -7.79 13.66 18.59
N GLY A 3 -7.61 14.92 18.24
CA GLY A 3 -8.64 15.73 17.64
C GLY A 3 -8.74 15.57 16.12
N ILE A 4 -9.29 16.57 15.45
CA ILE A 4 -9.38 16.58 13.99
C ILE A 4 -7.99 16.80 13.39
N CYS A 5 -7.62 15.98 12.44
CA CYS A 5 -6.34 16.03 11.74
C CYS A 5 -6.57 16.24 10.23
N LEU A 6 -5.75 17.06 9.60
CA LEU A 6 -5.66 17.09 8.14
C LEU A 6 -4.81 15.94 7.68
N THR A 7 -5.41 15.01 6.96
CA THR A 7 -4.70 13.87 6.37
C THR A 7 -4.39 14.12 4.91
N MET A 8 -3.19 13.72 4.48
CA MET A 8 -2.74 13.86 3.09
C MET A 8 -2.15 12.54 2.59
N ASP A 9 -2.59 12.10 1.41
CA ASP A 9 -2.04 10.96 0.69
C ASP A 9 -1.29 11.45 -0.54
N VAL A 10 0.03 11.41 -0.49
CA VAL A 10 0.91 11.91 -1.55
C VAL A 10 1.19 10.80 -2.54
N GLY A 11 0.47 10.83 -3.66
CA GLY A 11 0.75 9.98 -4.80
C GLY A 11 1.68 10.64 -5.84
N GLY A 12 2.19 9.85 -6.77
CA GLY A 12 3.07 10.36 -7.84
C GLY A 12 2.41 11.39 -8.76
N SER A 13 1.09 11.39 -8.94
CA SER A 13 0.41 12.36 -9.82
C SER A 13 -0.41 13.41 -9.06
N SER A 14 -0.85 13.09 -7.85
CA SER A 14 -1.73 13.97 -7.06
C SER A 14 -1.59 13.71 -5.56
N ILE A 15 -1.79 14.78 -4.80
CA ILE A 15 -1.97 14.75 -3.36
C ILE A 15 -3.48 14.77 -3.09
N LYS A 16 -4.01 13.70 -2.49
CA LYS A 16 -5.37 13.67 -1.96
C LYS A 16 -5.33 14.14 -0.51
N TYR A 17 -6.39 14.77 -0.04
CA TYR A 17 -6.50 15.15 1.37
C TYR A 17 -7.93 15.07 1.88
N ALA A 18 -8.08 14.93 3.19
CA ALA A 18 -9.35 14.98 3.89
C ALA A 18 -9.14 15.39 5.36
N LEU A 19 -10.19 15.84 6.02
CA LEU A 19 -10.21 15.91 7.47
C LEU A 19 -10.68 14.58 8.05
N ILE A 20 -9.98 14.10 9.08
CA ILE A 20 -10.37 12.91 9.85
C ILE A 20 -10.34 13.27 11.34
N GLY A 21 -11.39 12.91 12.06
CA GLY A 21 -11.51 13.08 13.49
C GLY A 21 -11.64 11.75 14.24
N PRO A 22 -11.94 11.79 15.56
CA PRO A 22 -12.10 10.60 16.42
C PRO A 22 -13.17 9.63 15.95
N ASP A 23 -14.18 10.10 15.21
CA ASP A 23 -15.23 9.30 14.59
C ASP A 23 -14.74 8.55 13.34
N ARG A 24 -13.52 8.86 12.85
CA ARG A 24 -12.87 8.27 11.66
C ARG A 24 -13.62 8.54 10.35
N HIS A 25 -14.53 9.49 10.36
CA HIS A 25 -15.23 9.91 9.16
C HIS A 25 -14.34 10.87 8.36
N LEU A 26 -14.21 10.60 7.05
CA LEU A 26 -13.50 11.49 6.13
C LEU A 26 -14.45 12.60 5.67
N SER A 27 -14.03 13.83 5.82
CA SER A 27 -14.78 15.01 5.40
C SER A 27 -13.87 16.01 4.68
N GLU A 28 -14.46 16.97 4.00
CA GLU A 28 -13.75 18.06 3.30
C GLU A 28 -12.65 17.55 2.36
N HIS A 29 -12.99 16.59 1.50
CA HIS A 29 -12.07 15.99 0.54
C HIS A 29 -11.59 16.96 -0.52
N GLY A 30 -10.33 16.79 -0.91
CA GLY A 30 -9.77 17.50 -2.05
C GLY A 30 -8.62 16.76 -2.69
N LYS A 31 -8.19 17.28 -3.83
CA LYS A 31 -7.09 16.73 -4.61
C LYS A 31 -6.38 17.84 -5.35
N VAL A 32 -5.03 17.85 -5.29
CA VAL A 32 -4.17 18.75 -6.05
C VAL A 32 -3.11 17.99 -6.82
N LYS A 33 -2.49 18.60 -7.82
CA LYS A 33 -1.38 17.97 -8.56
C LYS A 33 -0.14 17.92 -7.67
N THR A 34 0.60 16.80 -7.71
CA THR A 34 1.86 16.67 -6.97
C THR A 34 2.99 17.42 -7.68
N PRO A 35 3.68 18.37 -7.01
CA PRO A 35 4.91 18.95 -7.52
C PRO A 35 6.05 17.91 -7.48
N HIS A 36 6.95 17.96 -8.48
CA HIS A 36 8.09 17.07 -8.60
C HIS A 36 9.40 17.84 -8.73
N GLY A 37 10.49 17.28 -8.22
CA GLY A 37 11.85 17.79 -8.44
C GLY A 37 12.19 19.07 -7.71
N ASP A 38 11.24 19.71 -7.05
CA ASP A 38 11.43 20.98 -6.33
C ASP A 38 10.83 20.88 -4.91
N ARG A 39 11.69 20.86 -3.89
CA ARG A 39 11.29 20.80 -2.47
C ARG A 39 10.47 21.99 -2.03
N ALA A 40 10.84 23.21 -2.49
CA ALA A 40 10.14 24.42 -2.09
C ALA A 40 8.72 24.43 -2.65
N ALA A 41 8.54 24.17 -3.94
CA ALA A 41 7.24 24.07 -4.57
C ALA A 41 6.38 22.95 -3.95
N TYR A 42 6.98 21.83 -3.57
CA TYR A 42 6.29 20.74 -2.90
C TYR A 42 5.78 21.15 -1.51
N LEU A 43 6.64 21.76 -0.69
CA LEU A 43 6.26 22.24 0.64
C LEU A 43 5.23 23.38 0.60
N ASP A 44 5.35 24.26 -0.38
CA ASP A 44 4.38 25.32 -0.59
C ASP A 44 3.00 24.77 -0.97
N ALA A 45 2.96 23.74 -1.83
CA ALA A 45 1.70 23.06 -2.16
C ALA A 45 1.05 22.40 -0.93
N LEU A 46 1.83 21.76 -0.04
CA LEU A 46 1.34 21.18 1.21
C LEU A 46 0.81 22.26 2.17
N ALA A 47 1.53 23.37 2.31
CA ALA A 47 1.11 24.49 3.14
C ALA A 47 -0.17 25.16 2.60
N GLU A 48 -0.32 25.27 1.27
CA GLU A 48 -1.54 25.78 0.63
C GLU A 48 -2.76 24.87 0.89
N ILE A 49 -2.57 23.53 0.91
CA ILE A 49 -3.62 22.58 1.32
C ILE A 49 -4.03 22.84 2.78
N TYR A 50 -3.06 23.08 3.67
CA TYR A 50 -3.33 23.33 5.09
C TYR A 50 -4.00 24.69 5.35
N ARG A 51 -3.74 25.71 4.56
CA ARG A 51 -4.17 27.10 4.81
C ARG A 51 -5.66 27.28 5.15
N PRO A 52 -6.63 26.65 4.44
CA PRO A 52 -8.05 26.75 4.78
C PRO A 52 -8.43 26.11 6.12
N PHE A 53 -7.58 25.24 6.65
CA PHE A 53 -7.83 24.43 7.86
C PHE A 53 -7.10 24.98 9.09
N ARG A 54 -6.35 26.09 8.96
CA ARG A 54 -5.61 26.71 10.06
C ARG A 54 -6.54 27.01 11.24
N GLY A 55 -6.16 26.56 12.44
CA GLY A 55 -6.94 26.71 13.67
C GLY A 55 -8.14 25.78 13.78
N ARG A 56 -8.37 24.90 12.79
CA ARG A 56 -9.46 23.90 12.77
C ARG A 56 -8.94 22.48 13.00
N VAL A 57 -7.66 22.25 12.82
CA VAL A 57 -7.00 20.94 12.95
C VAL A 57 -5.89 21.00 13.98
N GLU A 58 -5.68 19.90 14.68
CA GLU A 58 -4.64 19.77 15.70
C GLU A 58 -3.28 19.37 15.12
N GLY A 59 -3.26 18.83 13.88
CA GLY A 59 -2.04 18.42 13.21
C GLY A 59 -2.27 17.97 11.78
N ILE A 60 -1.17 17.59 11.13
CA ILE A 60 -1.13 17.06 9.77
C ILE A 60 -0.57 15.64 9.83
N ALA A 61 -1.25 14.68 9.20
CA ALA A 61 -0.79 13.31 9.07
C ALA A 61 -0.65 12.96 7.58
N MET A 62 0.51 12.43 7.19
CA MET A 62 0.79 12.21 5.77
C MET A 62 1.19 10.76 5.47
N SER A 63 0.64 10.26 4.38
CA SER A 63 1.14 9.11 3.64
C SER A 63 2.03 9.63 2.52
N VAL A 64 3.29 9.14 2.44
CA VAL A 64 4.27 9.63 1.46
C VAL A 64 5.02 8.45 0.83
N PRO A 65 5.39 8.53 -0.46
CA PRO A 65 6.13 7.46 -1.12
C PRO A 65 7.61 7.49 -0.73
N GLY A 66 8.26 6.33 -0.81
CA GLY A 66 9.70 6.18 -0.55
C GLY A 66 10.02 5.50 0.78
N ILE A 67 11.29 5.48 1.13
CA ILE A 67 11.78 4.93 2.39
C ILE A 67 11.71 6.04 3.46
N ILE A 68 10.89 5.83 4.49
CA ILE A 68 10.52 6.86 5.45
C ILE A 68 10.98 6.47 6.86
N ASP A 69 11.79 7.32 7.46
CA ASP A 69 12.04 7.35 8.91
C ASP A 69 10.90 8.14 9.56
N SER A 70 9.84 7.44 9.91
CA SER A 70 8.62 8.06 10.46
C SER A 70 8.84 8.64 11.88
N GLU A 71 9.77 8.09 12.64
CA GLU A 71 10.09 8.60 13.98
C GLU A 71 10.96 9.86 13.91
N GLY A 72 11.96 9.86 13.03
CA GLY A 72 12.84 11.01 12.78
C GLY A 72 12.23 12.08 11.89
N GLY A 73 11.07 11.82 11.29
CA GLY A 73 10.39 12.78 10.40
C GLY A 73 11.10 13.02 9.06
N LEU A 74 11.83 12.00 8.57
CA LEU A 74 12.77 12.13 7.46
C LEU A 74 12.40 11.21 6.30
N CYS A 75 12.30 11.76 5.10
CA CYS A 75 12.24 10.96 3.87
C CYS A 75 13.66 10.58 3.45
N LYS A 76 14.07 9.32 3.72
CA LYS A 76 15.37 8.78 3.26
C LYS A 76 15.47 8.81 1.75
N THR A 77 14.38 8.41 1.09
CA THR A 77 14.16 8.59 -0.34
C THR A 77 12.75 9.13 -0.56
N THR A 78 12.50 9.73 -1.71
CA THR A 78 11.20 10.30 -2.06
C THR A 78 10.58 9.61 -3.29
N GLY A 79 11.11 8.46 -3.67
CA GLY A 79 10.63 7.68 -4.82
C GLY A 79 10.50 8.52 -6.09
N ALA A 80 9.39 8.37 -6.78
CA ALA A 80 9.12 9.07 -8.04
C ALA A 80 8.94 10.60 -7.91
N LEU A 81 8.89 11.16 -6.70
CA LEU A 81 8.77 12.62 -6.51
C LEU A 81 10.06 13.36 -6.87
N GLY A 82 11.23 12.70 -6.78
CA GLY A 82 12.51 13.28 -7.17
C GLY A 82 12.94 14.46 -6.28
N LEU A 83 12.53 14.49 -5.00
CA LEU A 83 12.85 15.57 -4.07
C LEU A 83 14.22 15.39 -3.39
N GLY A 84 14.99 14.38 -3.81
CA GLY A 84 16.30 14.03 -3.25
C GLY A 84 16.20 13.14 -2.01
N GLU A 85 17.37 12.89 -1.41
CA GLU A 85 17.54 12.03 -0.24
C GLU A 85 17.60 12.86 1.05
N ASP A 86 17.35 12.17 2.19
CA ASP A 86 17.42 12.75 3.54
C ASP A 86 16.65 14.08 3.67
N PHE A 87 15.41 14.09 3.15
CA PHE A 87 14.56 15.27 3.17
C PHE A 87 13.84 15.38 4.53
N PRO A 88 14.11 16.42 5.38
CA PRO A 88 13.51 16.56 6.71
C PRO A 88 12.10 17.15 6.62
N LEU A 89 11.18 16.39 6.00
CA LEU A 89 9.84 16.84 5.63
C LEU A 89 9.03 17.33 6.83
N VAL A 90 9.07 16.61 7.96
CA VAL A 90 8.32 17.00 9.16
C VAL A 90 8.78 18.35 9.66
N GLN A 91 10.09 18.52 9.89
CA GLN A 91 10.66 19.77 10.42
C GLN A 91 10.33 20.97 9.53
N GLU A 92 10.47 20.79 8.20
CA GLU A 92 10.24 21.89 7.26
C GLU A 92 8.75 22.24 7.11
N LEU A 93 7.85 21.26 7.20
CA LEU A 93 6.42 21.52 7.11
C LEU A 93 5.85 22.07 8.43
N GLU A 94 6.32 21.60 9.58
CA GLU A 94 5.98 22.17 10.89
C GLU A 94 6.39 23.63 11.00
N ALA A 95 7.57 23.99 10.48
CA ALA A 95 8.02 25.38 10.44
C ALA A 95 7.10 26.30 9.60
N ARG A 96 6.45 25.77 8.57
CA ARG A 96 5.52 26.51 7.71
C ARG A 96 4.09 26.57 8.27
N CYS A 97 3.64 25.47 8.86
CA CYS A 97 2.23 25.31 9.27
C CYS A 97 1.99 25.65 10.74
N GLY A 98 2.98 25.47 11.61
CA GLY A 98 2.88 25.73 13.05
C GLY A 98 2.04 24.70 13.80
N VAL A 99 1.87 23.51 13.26
CA VAL A 99 1.17 22.38 13.88
C VAL A 99 2.00 21.10 13.76
N PRO A 100 1.83 20.11 14.67
CA PRO A 100 2.52 18.83 14.59
C PRO A 100 2.27 18.13 13.26
N VAL A 101 3.32 17.51 12.70
CA VAL A 101 3.26 16.74 11.46
C VAL A 101 3.74 15.31 11.71
N THR A 102 3.06 14.33 11.15
CA THR A 102 3.52 12.93 11.12
C THR A 102 3.56 12.42 9.68
N ILE A 103 4.54 11.58 9.38
CA ILE A 103 4.70 10.96 8.06
C ILE A 103 4.83 9.45 8.18
N LEU A 104 4.28 8.72 7.23
CA LEU A 104 4.40 7.27 7.11
C LEU A 104 4.50 6.89 5.63
N ASN A 105 5.22 5.82 5.32
CA ASN A 105 5.23 5.29 3.95
C ASN A 105 3.81 4.88 3.52
N ASP A 106 3.47 4.99 2.23
CA ASP A 106 2.13 4.75 1.68
C ASP A 106 1.61 3.32 1.94
N ALA A 107 2.39 2.29 1.64
CA ALA A 107 1.98 0.91 1.92
C ALA A 107 1.88 0.63 3.42
N LYS A 108 2.75 1.24 4.23
CA LYS A 108 2.72 1.14 5.70
C LYS A 108 1.51 1.87 6.28
N ALA A 109 1.10 3.00 5.69
CA ALA A 109 -0.13 3.68 6.07
C ALA A 109 -1.36 2.80 5.77
N ALA A 110 -1.47 2.25 4.55
CA ALA A 110 -2.55 1.34 4.22
C ALA A 110 -2.63 0.15 5.19
N ALA A 111 -1.48 -0.43 5.56
CA ALA A 111 -1.42 -1.53 6.50
C ALA A 111 -1.85 -1.13 7.92
N LEU A 112 -1.46 0.06 8.37
CA LEU A 112 -1.85 0.55 9.69
C LEU A 112 -3.35 0.85 9.79
N ALA A 113 -4.00 1.30 8.71
CA ALA A 113 -5.45 1.42 8.63
C ALA A 113 -6.13 0.07 8.89
N GLU A 114 -5.65 -0.98 8.22
CA GLU A 114 -6.19 -2.33 8.35
C GLU A 114 -5.93 -2.93 9.75
N ALA A 115 -4.76 -2.69 10.33
CA ALA A 115 -4.43 -3.14 11.68
C ALA A 115 -5.24 -2.41 12.75
N SER A 116 -5.47 -1.12 12.57
CA SER A 116 -6.16 -0.31 13.58
C SER A 116 -7.66 -0.53 13.58
N TRP A 117 -8.30 -0.59 12.40
CA TRP A 117 -9.78 -0.58 12.29
C TRP A 117 -10.33 -1.38 11.11
N GLY A 118 -9.48 -2.07 10.37
CA GLY A 118 -9.81 -2.83 9.18
C GLY A 118 -9.82 -4.34 9.38
N SER A 119 -9.44 -5.06 8.36
CA SER A 119 -9.48 -6.53 8.31
C SER A 119 -8.43 -7.23 9.18
N LEU A 120 -7.40 -6.50 9.66
CA LEU A 120 -6.41 -6.98 10.62
C LEU A 120 -6.69 -6.52 12.06
N ALA A 121 -7.82 -5.83 12.32
CA ALA A 121 -8.14 -5.34 13.65
C ALA A 121 -8.28 -6.50 14.65
N GLY A 122 -7.53 -6.42 15.75
CA GLY A 122 -7.49 -7.46 16.78
C GLY A 122 -6.42 -8.54 16.55
N CYS A 123 -5.74 -8.57 15.41
CA CYS A 123 -4.60 -9.46 15.20
C CYS A 123 -3.35 -8.88 15.87
N ALA A 124 -2.58 -9.70 16.57
CA ALA A 124 -1.29 -9.31 17.11
C ALA A 124 -0.22 -9.25 16.00
N SER A 125 -0.33 -10.11 14.98
CA SER A 125 0.54 -10.11 13.81
C SER A 125 -0.25 -10.16 12.52
N GLY A 126 0.22 -9.44 11.50
CA GLY A 126 -0.45 -9.41 10.20
C GLY A 126 0.47 -8.94 9.09
N ILE A 127 0.06 -9.23 7.86
CA ILE A 127 0.72 -8.72 6.66
C ILE A 127 -0.35 -8.03 5.80
N VAL A 128 -0.02 -6.87 5.24
CA VAL A 128 -0.78 -6.28 4.15
C VAL A 128 0.04 -6.35 2.87
N ILE A 129 -0.58 -6.83 1.81
CA ILE A 129 -0.02 -6.85 0.45
C ILE A 129 -0.90 -5.95 -0.41
N VAL A 130 -0.32 -4.91 -1.01
CA VAL A 130 -1.03 -3.93 -1.84
C VAL A 130 -0.72 -4.20 -3.31
N LEU A 131 -1.72 -4.64 -4.07
CA LEU A 131 -1.66 -4.87 -5.51
C LEU A 131 -1.95 -3.56 -6.26
N GLY A 132 -0.92 -2.72 -6.40
CA GLY A 132 -0.94 -1.50 -7.19
C GLY A 132 -0.31 -1.72 -8.58
N THR A 133 0.18 -0.68 -9.23
CA THR A 133 1.01 -0.80 -10.45
C THR A 133 2.16 -1.78 -10.22
N GLY A 134 2.76 -1.73 -9.04
CA GLY A 134 3.68 -2.72 -8.50
C GLY A 134 3.08 -3.44 -7.30
N ILE A 135 3.95 -3.97 -6.41
CA ILE A 135 3.61 -4.59 -5.13
C ILE A 135 4.09 -3.67 -4.00
N GLY A 136 3.17 -3.25 -3.14
CA GLY A 136 3.50 -2.64 -1.86
C GLY A 136 3.19 -3.61 -0.72
N GLY A 137 3.62 -3.25 0.49
CA GLY A 137 3.21 -4.00 1.66
C GLY A 137 3.81 -3.54 2.96
N ALA A 138 3.36 -4.17 4.03
CA ALA A 138 3.91 -3.95 5.36
C ALA A 138 3.66 -5.15 6.27
N LEU A 139 4.51 -5.26 7.27
CA LEU A 139 4.41 -6.20 8.36
C LEU A 139 3.84 -5.47 9.58
N ILE A 140 2.87 -6.07 10.23
CA ILE A 140 2.26 -5.57 11.48
C ILE A 140 2.63 -6.52 12.61
N LEU A 141 3.14 -5.98 13.69
CA LEU A 141 3.44 -6.70 14.92
C LEU A 141 2.95 -5.88 16.11
N ASP A 142 2.16 -6.48 17.00
CA ASP A 142 1.55 -5.83 18.16
C ASP A 142 0.79 -4.53 17.81
N GLY A 143 0.05 -4.55 16.70
CA GLY A 143 -0.72 -3.42 16.20
C GLY A 143 0.11 -2.25 15.66
N ARG A 144 1.42 -2.45 15.46
CA ARG A 144 2.36 -1.44 14.95
C ARG A 144 3.00 -1.91 13.66
N VAL A 145 3.36 -0.96 12.82
CA VAL A 145 4.16 -1.23 11.61
C VAL A 145 5.58 -1.63 12.02
N LEU A 146 6.04 -2.79 11.55
CA LEU A 146 7.44 -3.19 11.66
C LEU A 146 8.26 -2.45 10.58
N ALA A 147 8.95 -1.39 10.96
CA ALA A 147 9.76 -0.61 10.04
C ALA A 147 11.11 -1.28 9.69
N GLY A 148 11.70 -2.03 10.65
CA GLY A 148 13.06 -2.55 10.55
C GLY A 148 14.12 -1.46 10.75
N LYS A 149 15.38 -1.86 10.93
CA LYS A 149 16.49 -0.94 11.20
C LYS A 149 16.76 0.06 10.06
N HIS A 150 16.48 -0.35 8.83
CA HIS A 150 16.72 0.45 7.62
C HIS A 150 15.41 0.95 6.99
N PHE A 151 14.30 0.87 7.72
CA PHE A 151 12.95 1.26 7.28
C PHE A 151 12.42 0.47 6.07
N ALA A 152 13.08 -0.65 5.72
CA ALA A 152 12.81 -1.44 4.53
C ALA A 152 12.02 -2.73 4.81
N ALA A 153 11.60 -3.00 6.05
CA ALA A 153 10.75 -4.15 6.32
C ALA A 153 9.40 -3.99 5.61
N GLY A 154 8.97 -5.03 4.88
CA GLY A 154 7.75 -4.99 4.08
C GLY A 154 7.89 -4.35 2.70
N GLU A 155 9.09 -3.93 2.28
CA GLU A 155 9.36 -3.46 0.92
C GLU A 155 9.36 -4.65 -0.07
N PHE A 156 8.17 -5.21 -0.30
CA PHE A 156 7.98 -6.44 -1.07
C PHE A 156 8.30 -6.31 -2.54
N SER A 157 8.25 -5.10 -3.10
CA SER A 157 8.45 -4.84 -4.54
C SER A 157 9.77 -5.40 -5.07
N THR A 158 10.82 -5.33 -4.26
CA THR A 158 12.19 -5.70 -4.65
C THR A 158 12.59 -7.12 -4.24
N ILE A 159 11.67 -7.93 -3.71
CA ILE A 159 11.97 -9.33 -3.41
C ILE A 159 12.39 -10.04 -4.70
N CYS A 160 13.62 -10.60 -4.69
CA CYS A 160 14.18 -11.35 -5.80
C CYS A 160 13.38 -12.65 -6.00
N MET A 161 12.86 -12.86 -7.20
CA MET A 161 12.11 -14.05 -7.60
C MET A 161 12.94 -15.01 -8.46
N ASP A 162 14.02 -14.51 -9.05
CA ASP A 162 15.00 -15.31 -9.80
C ASP A 162 16.40 -14.73 -9.58
N ALA A 163 17.23 -15.45 -8.84
CA ALA A 163 18.58 -15.02 -8.47
C ALA A 163 19.59 -14.98 -9.67
N HIS A 164 19.20 -15.48 -10.84
CA HIS A 164 20.03 -15.35 -12.03
C HIS A 164 19.88 -14.01 -12.75
N HIS A 165 18.92 -13.20 -12.34
CA HIS A 165 18.59 -11.91 -12.94
C HIS A 165 18.55 -10.80 -11.89
N ASP A 166 19.28 -9.72 -12.14
CA ASP A 166 19.30 -8.52 -11.28
C ASP A 166 18.59 -7.37 -12.02
N ASP A 167 17.28 -7.53 -12.20
CA ASP A 167 16.40 -6.54 -12.81
C ASP A 167 14.98 -6.55 -12.21
N LEU A 168 14.21 -5.49 -12.47
CA LEU A 168 12.86 -5.34 -11.93
C LEU A 168 11.86 -6.38 -12.46
N PHE A 169 12.09 -6.98 -13.63
CA PHE A 169 11.16 -7.96 -14.21
C PHE A 169 11.19 -9.29 -13.44
N HIS A 170 12.31 -9.60 -12.79
CA HIS A 170 12.51 -10.80 -11.97
C HIS A 170 12.36 -10.55 -10.47
N THR A 171 11.76 -9.42 -10.10
CA THR A 171 11.31 -9.17 -8.73
C THR A 171 9.83 -9.53 -8.56
N TRP A 172 9.37 -9.57 -7.33
CA TRP A 172 7.95 -9.80 -7.08
C TRP A 172 7.06 -8.71 -7.69
N CYS A 173 7.51 -7.45 -7.71
CA CYS A 173 6.83 -6.37 -8.43
C CYS A 173 6.64 -6.69 -9.91
N GLY A 174 7.70 -7.15 -10.58
CA GLY A 174 7.67 -7.50 -11.99
C GLY A 174 6.72 -8.67 -12.33
N LEU A 175 6.47 -9.56 -11.37
CA LEU A 175 5.61 -10.73 -11.56
C LEU A 175 4.16 -10.52 -11.10
N ASN A 176 3.93 -9.73 -10.05
CA ASN A 176 2.61 -9.55 -9.45
C ASN A 176 2.14 -8.10 -9.32
N GLY A 177 2.81 -7.12 -9.94
CA GLY A 177 2.21 -5.81 -10.14
C GLY A 177 0.98 -5.91 -11.05
N SER A 178 -0.06 -5.09 -10.82
CA SER A 178 -1.28 -5.11 -11.65
C SER A 178 -0.99 -4.84 -13.13
N SER A 179 0.05 -4.08 -13.44
CA SER A 179 0.54 -3.86 -14.81
C SER A 179 0.96 -5.15 -15.51
N LYS A 180 1.52 -6.13 -14.76
CA LYS A 180 1.86 -7.45 -15.31
C LYS A 180 0.61 -8.23 -15.72
N LEU A 181 -0.42 -8.24 -14.87
CA LEU A 181 -1.70 -8.89 -15.19
C LEU A 181 -2.33 -8.25 -16.44
N ILE A 182 -2.38 -6.91 -16.50
CA ILE A 182 -2.92 -6.17 -17.65
C ILE A 182 -2.17 -6.52 -18.93
N THR A 183 -0.84 -6.46 -18.89
CA THR A 183 0.02 -6.76 -20.05
C THR A 183 -0.16 -8.20 -20.51
N THR A 184 -0.20 -9.17 -19.59
CA THR A 184 -0.36 -10.58 -19.93
C THR A 184 -1.75 -10.85 -20.54
N ALA A 185 -2.80 -10.28 -19.97
CA ALA A 185 -4.15 -10.41 -20.49
C ALA A 185 -4.32 -9.75 -21.88
N ALA A 186 -3.71 -8.59 -22.10
CA ALA A 186 -3.70 -7.92 -23.40
C ALA A 186 -3.04 -8.77 -24.49
N TYR A 187 -1.84 -9.32 -24.20
CA TYR A 187 -1.16 -10.22 -25.14
C TYR A 187 -1.95 -11.50 -25.40
N ALA A 188 -2.59 -12.07 -24.39
CA ALA A 188 -3.45 -13.24 -24.56
C ALA A 188 -4.61 -13.00 -25.54
N ARG A 189 -5.09 -11.74 -25.63
CA ARG A 189 -6.12 -11.33 -26.59
C ARG A 189 -5.59 -10.72 -27.90
N GLY A 190 -4.29 -10.54 -28.03
CA GLY A 190 -3.68 -9.90 -29.19
C GLY A 190 -4.01 -8.40 -29.32
N VAL A 191 -4.21 -7.69 -28.21
CA VAL A 191 -4.49 -6.26 -28.14
C VAL A 191 -3.31 -5.50 -27.54
N ASP A 192 -3.21 -4.19 -27.84
CA ASP A 192 -2.16 -3.34 -27.30
C ASP A 192 -2.35 -3.16 -25.78
N PRO A 193 -1.37 -3.53 -24.93
CA PRO A 193 -1.44 -3.32 -23.49
C PRO A 193 -1.71 -1.87 -23.07
N ALA A 194 -1.25 -0.89 -23.84
CA ALA A 194 -1.46 0.52 -23.54
C ALA A 194 -2.95 0.94 -23.63
N ALA A 195 -3.78 0.17 -24.34
CA ALA A 195 -5.21 0.40 -24.49
C ALA A 195 -6.07 -0.37 -23.48
N VAL A 196 -5.45 -1.16 -22.57
CA VAL A 196 -6.16 -2.07 -21.65
C VAL A 196 -6.07 -1.55 -20.22
N THR A 197 -7.19 -1.56 -19.53
CA THR A 197 -7.30 -1.24 -18.10
C THR A 197 -7.49 -2.50 -17.25
N GLY A 198 -7.30 -2.38 -15.94
CA GLY A 198 -7.63 -3.46 -15.02
C GLY A 198 -9.13 -3.84 -15.06
N GLU A 199 -10.01 -2.87 -15.30
CA GLU A 199 -11.46 -3.11 -15.45
C GLU A 199 -11.75 -3.95 -16.69
N ASP A 200 -11.06 -3.72 -17.80
CA ASP A 200 -11.20 -4.53 -19.02
C ASP A 200 -10.80 -5.97 -18.77
N VAL A 201 -9.68 -6.20 -18.06
CA VAL A 201 -9.23 -7.55 -17.72
C VAL A 201 -10.31 -8.30 -16.94
N PHE A 202 -10.88 -7.70 -15.89
CA PHE A 202 -11.89 -8.37 -15.08
C PHE A 202 -13.25 -8.47 -15.77
N ARG A 203 -13.58 -7.59 -16.71
CA ARG A 203 -14.72 -7.76 -17.61
C ARG A 203 -14.53 -9.05 -18.43
N TRP A 204 -13.39 -9.25 -19.08
CA TRP A 204 -13.09 -10.44 -19.87
C TRP A 204 -13.07 -11.73 -19.04
N VAL A 205 -12.53 -11.67 -17.83
CA VAL A 205 -12.59 -12.80 -16.87
C VAL A 205 -14.05 -13.17 -16.56
N ASN A 206 -14.90 -12.17 -16.31
CA ASN A 206 -16.32 -12.39 -15.99
C ASN A 206 -17.12 -12.89 -17.21
N GLU A 207 -16.70 -12.54 -18.42
CA GLU A 207 -17.25 -13.08 -19.69
C GLU A 207 -16.77 -14.52 -19.98
N GLY A 208 -15.81 -15.04 -19.20
CA GLY A 208 -15.31 -16.41 -19.35
C GLY A 208 -14.26 -16.57 -20.45
N ASP A 209 -13.53 -15.51 -20.81
CA ASP A 209 -12.42 -15.59 -21.75
C ASP A 209 -11.31 -16.51 -21.19
N GLU A 210 -11.16 -17.67 -21.81
CA GLU A 210 -10.26 -18.73 -21.32
C GLU A 210 -8.80 -18.26 -21.22
N ALA A 211 -8.30 -17.50 -22.22
CA ALA A 211 -6.91 -17.06 -22.25
C ALA A 211 -6.65 -16.03 -21.14
N VAL A 212 -7.59 -15.12 -20.88
CA VAL A 212 -7.48 -14.14 -19.78
C VAL A 212 -7.67 -14.80 -18.43
N CYS A 213 -8.54 -15.78 -18.30
CA CYS A 213 -8.69 -16.60 -17.09
C CYS A 213 -7.39 -17.35 -16.77
N MET A 214 -6.69 -17.89 -17.77
CA MET A 214 -5.37 -18.51 -17.59
C MET A 214 -4.31 -17.49 -17.15
N ALA A 215 -4.34 -16.26 -17.68
CA ALA A 215 -3.45 -15.19 -17.24
C ALA A 215 -3.68 -14.83 -15.78
N LEU A 216 -4.94 -14.72 -15.34
CA LEU A 216 -5.31 -14.49 -13.94
C LEU A 216 -4.87 -15.66 -13.04
N ASP A 217 -5.07 -16.89 -13.47
CA ASP A 217 -4.67 -18.09 -12.71
C ASP A 217 -3.14 -18.15 -12.50
N SER A 218 -2.35 -17.86 -13.54
CA SER A 218 -0.90 -17.77 -13.45
C SER A 218 -0.43 -16.65 -12.51
N PHE A 219 -1.06 -15.47 -12.60
CA PHE A 219 -0.80 -14.34 -11.73
C PHE A 219 -1.07 -14.68 -10.25
N THR A 220 -2.22 -15.28 -9.96
CA THR A 220 -2.60 -15.64 -8.59
C THR A 220 -1.83 -16.85 -8.07
N LEU A 221 -1.34 -17.75 -8.93
CA LEU A 221 -0.47 -18.86 -8.53
C LEU A 221 0.88 -18.34 -8.01
N THR A 222 1.48 -17.36 -8.71
CA THR A 222 2.72 -16.71 -8.24
C THR A 222 2.49 -15.99 -6.92
N LEU A 223 1.39 -15.24 -6.81
CA LEU A 223 1.00 -14.54 -5.59
C LEU A 223 0.79 -15.52 -4.41
N ALA A 224 0.12 -16.64 -4.63
CA ALA A 224 -0.09 -17.71 -3.64
C ALA A 224 1.23 -18.32 -3.16
N GLY A 225 2.19 -18.52 -4.05
CA GLY A 225 3.53 -19.00 -3.70
C GLY A 225 4.26 -18.04 -2.76
N MET A 226 4.17 -16.74 -3.02
CA MET A 226 4.77 -15.72 -2.17
C MET A 226 4.05 -15.57 -0.83
N ILE A 227 2.72 -15.62 -0.81
CA ILE A 227 1.93 -15.62 0.43
C ILE A 227 2.34 -16.79 1.31
N ARG A 228 2.47 -18.00 0.75
CA ARG A 228 2.96 -19.16 1.47
C ARG A 228 4.36 -18.93 2.06
N ASN A 229 5.28 -18.33 1.31
CA ASN A 229 6.62 -18.03 1.81
C ASN A 229 6.56 -17.02 2.98
N LEU A 230 5.77 -15.97 2.86
CA LEU A 230 5.56 -14.99 3.93
C LEU A 230 4.92 -15.63 5.17
N GLN A 231 3.96 -16.55 4.99
CA GLN A 231 3.38 -17.31 6.10
C GLN A 231 4.45 -18.07 6.87
N LEU A 232 5.42 -18.70 6.20
CA LEU A 232 6.47 -19.47 6.86
C LEU A 232 7.62 -18.61 7.42
N ILE A 233 7.80 -17.39 6.92
CA ILE A 233 8.87 -16.47 7.38
C ILE A 233 8.41 -15.67 8.59
N PHE A 234 7.18 -15.17 8.58
CA PHE A 234 6.67 -14.24 9.58
C PHE A 234 5.60 -14.83 10.50
N ASP A 235 4.93 -15.89 10.06
CA ASP A 235 3.84 -16.59 10.75
C ASP A 235 2.74 -15.64 11.26
N PRO A 236 2.14 -14.83 10.36
CA PRO A 236 1.09 -13.89 10.74
C PRO A 236 -0.22 -14.62 11.05
N GLU A 237 -1.04 -14.02 11.91
CA GLU A 237 -2.41 -14.48 12.14
C GLU A 237 -3.29 -14.30 10.89
N ARG A 238 -3.02 -13.24 10.09
CA ARG A 238 -3.79 -12.92 8.88
C ARG A 238 -3.00 -12.13 7.87
N ILE A 239 -3.29 -12.36 6.59
CA ILE A 239 -2.75 -11.61 5.45
C ILE A 239 -3.89 -10.91 4.73
N ALA A 240 -3.82 -9.58 4.59
CA ALA A 240 -4.85 -8.80 3.91
C ALA A 240 -4.35 -8.32 2.54
N ILE A 241 -5.17 -8.51 1.51
CA ILE A 241 -4.88 -8.11 0.13
C ILE A 241 -5.59 -6.80 -0.19
N GLY A 242 -4.82 -5.76 -0.47
CA GLY A 242 -5.30 -4.42 -0.84
C GLY A 242 -4.96 -4.05 -2.28
N GLY A 243 -5.25 -2.80 -2.63
CA GLY A 243 -5.05 -2.25 -3.97
C GLY A 243 -6.29 -2.37 -4.87
N GLY A 244 -6.26 -1.69 -6.02
CA GLY A 244 -7.45 -1.51 -6.85
C GLY A 244 -8.08 -2.81 -7.34
N ILE A 245 -7.25 -3.79 -7.70
CA ILE A 245 -7.75 -5.08 -8.22
C ILE A 245 -8.22 -6.05 -7.14
N SER A 246 -7.89 -5.81 -5.86
CA SER A 246 -8.28 -6.71 -4.75
C SER A 246 -9.80 -6.76 -4.50
N GLN A 247 -10.53 -5.75 -4.98
CA GLN A 247 -11.99 -5.70 -4.90
C GLN A 247 -12.70 -6.67 -5.87
N GLN A 248 -11.95 -7.26 -6.79
CA GLN A 248 -12.52 -8.16 -7.80
C GLN A 248 -12.71 -9.57 -7.20
N PRO A 249 -13.96 -10.08 -7.08
CA PRO A 249 -14.21 -11.39 -6.49
C PRO A 249 -13.44 -12.52 -7.17
N LYS A 250 -13.30 -12.43 -8.50
CA LYS A 250 -12.57 -13.43 -9.30
C LYS A 250 -11.08 -13.49 -8.99
N LEU A 251 -10.46 -12.38 -8.55
CA LEU A 251 -9.08 -12.40 -8.08
C LEU A 251 -8.96 -13.26 -6.81
N MET A 252 -9.81 -12.98 -5.83
CA MET A 252 -9.76 -13.70 -4.54
C MET A 252 -10.15 -15.17 -4.69
N GLU A 253 -11.14 -15.48 -5.53
CA GLU A 253 -11.54 -16.85 -5.87
C GLU A 253 -10.35 -17.63 -6.47
N SER A 254 -9.67 -17.08 -7.46
CA SER A 254 -8.49 -17.69 -8.09
C SER A 254 -7.32 -17.80 -7.11
N LEU A 255 -7.09 -16.76 -6.28
CA LEU A 255 -6.05 -16.79 -5.25
C LEU A 255 -6.27 -17.89 -4.22
N HIS A 256 -7.47 -18.02 -3.66
CA HIS A 256 -7.76 -19.10 -2.69
C HIS A 256 -7.61 -20.49 -3.30
N LYS A 257 -8.06 -20.71 -4.53
CA LYS A 257 -7.83 -21.96 -5.28
C LYS A 257 -6.33 -22.30 -5.36
N ASN A 258 -5.52 -21.29 -5.69
CA ASN A 258 -4.08 -21.48 -5.85
C ASN A 258 -3.34 -21.63 -4.50
N LEU A 259 -3.82 -20.97 -3.43
CA LEU A 259 -3.34 -21.19 -2.07
C LEU A 259 -3.56 -22.65 -1.64
N ASP A 260 -4.75 -23.20 -1.85
CA ASP A 260 -5.02 -24.62 -1.58
C ASP A 260 -4.06 -25.57 -2.33
N GLN A 261 -3.65 -25.18 -3.53
CA GLN A 261 -2.68 -25.96 -4.31
C GLN A 261 -1.27 -25.88 -3.72
N VAL A 262 -0.74 -24.66 -3.47
CA VAL A 262 0.65 -24.49 -3.04
C VAL A 262 0.88 -24.87 -1.57
N GLU A 263 -0.14 -24.83 -0.73
CA GLU A 263 -0.07 -25.18 0.68
C GLU A 263 -0.28 -26.67 0.96
N ARG A 264 -0.76 -27.43 -0.02
CA ARG A 264 -1.13 -28.84 0.17
C ARG A 264 -0.01 -29.71 0.75
N MET A 265 1.22 -29.51 0.26
CA MET A 265 2.36 -30.25 0.76
C MET A 265 2.74 -29.81 2.18
N ALA A 266 2.81 -28.51 2.41
CA ALA A 266 3.18 -27.95 3.72
C ALA A 266 2.17 -28.35 4.81
N ALA A 267 0.88 -28.32 4.50
CA ALA A 267 -0.18 -28.77 5.41
C ALA A 267 -0.04 -30.24 5.82
N ARG A 268 0.42 -31.12 4.92
CA ARG A 268 0.70 -32.53 5.25
C ARG A 268 1.84 -32.70 6.26
N HIS A 269 2.71 -31.68 6.39
CA HIS A 269 3.80 -31.64 7.36
C HIS A 269 3.46 -30.78 8.59
N GLY A 270 2.18 -30.46 8.80
CA GLY A 270 1.71 -29.70 9.96
C GLY A 270 2.02 -28.20 9.91
N MET A 271 2.41 -27.65 8.75
CA MET A 271 2.63 -26.22 8.61
C MET A 271 1.29 -25.48 8.55
N PRO A 272 1.22 -24.25 9.11
CA PRO A 272 0.00 -23.45 9.08
C PRO A 272 -0.39 -23.07 7.65
N ARG A 273 -1.69 -22.86 7.45
CA ARG A 273 -2.23 -22.26 6.24
C ARG A 273 -2.40 -20.76 6.45
N ALA A 274 -2.20 -19.98 5.40
CA ALA A 274 -2.44 -18.55 5.44
C ALA A 274 -3.94 -18.25 5.52
N ASP A 275 -4.34 -17.42 6.50
CA ASP A 275 -5.67 -16.78 6.54
C ASP A 275 -5.61 -15.51 5.67
N VAL A 276 -6.14 -15.59 4.45
CA VAL A 276 -6.06 -14.51 3.46
C VAL A 276 -7.41 -13.86 3.26
N VAL A 277 -7.47 -12.54 3.45
CA VAL A 277 -8.68 -11.72 3.33
C VAL A 277 -8.46 -10.50 2.45
N THR A 278 -9.54 -9.82 2.06
CA THR A 278 -9.46 -8.53 1.36
C THR A 278 -9.37 -7.38 2.37
N CYS A 279 -8.59 -6.35 2.08
CA CYS A 279 -8.55 -5.10 2.84
C CYS A 279 -9.92 -4.41 2.85
N LYS A 280 -10.19 -3.66 3.92
CA LYS A 280 -11.46 -2.95 4.12
C LYS A 280 -11.48 -1.56 3.49
N TYR A 281 -10.36 -0.81 3.53
CA TYR A 281 -10.37 0.64 3.28
C TYR A 281 -9.98 1.07 1.86
N TYR A 282 -9.50 0.16 1.03
CA TYR A 282 -9.20 0.41 -0.40
C TYR A 282 -8.51 1.75 -0.68
N ASN A 283 -9.21 2.66 -1.40
CA ASN A 283 -8.67 3.95 -1.84
C ASN A 283 -8.46 4.97 -0.71
N ASP A 284 -9.08 4.78 0.45
CA ASP A 284 -8.99 5.67 1.62
C ASP A 284 -7.98 5.15 2.66
N ALA A 285 -7.42 3.96 2.43
CA ALA A 285 -6.52 3.28 3.36
C ALA A 285 -5.35 4.18 3.79
N ASN A 286 -4.73 4.89 2.85
CA ASN A 286 -3.58 5.75 3.12
C ASN A 286 -3.93 6.93 4.03
N LEU A 287 -5.06 7.61 3.78
CA LEU A 287 -5.55 8.72 4.62
C LEU A 287 -5.88 8.24 6.04
N ILE A 288 -6.61 7.12 6.13
CA ILE A 288 -7.02 6.52 7.41
C ILE A 288 -5.78 6.04 8.19
N GLY A 289 -4.81 5.43 7.51
CA GLY A 289 -3.59 4.95 8.13
C GLY A 289 -2.65 6.05 8.59
N ALA A 290 -2.55 7.14 7.83
CA ALA A 290 -1.84 8.33 8.27
C ALA A 290 -2.44 8.88 9.57
N TYR A 291 -3.77 8.97 9.64
CA TYR A 291 -4.46 9.35 10.87
C TYR A 291 -4.22 8.36 12.02
N ALA A 292 -4.27 7.05 11.75
CA ALA A 292 -3.99 6.03 12.75
C ALA A 292 -2.58 6.20 13.34
N TYR A 293 -1.58 6.48 12.51
CA TYR A 293 -0.21 6.75 12.97
C TYR A 293 -0.15 8.03 13.81
N TYR A 294 -0.82 9.11 13.39
CA TYR A 294 -0.91 10.33 14.18
C TYR A 294 -1.48 10.06 15.58
N VAL A 295 -2.58 9.30 15.67
CA VAL A 295 -3.20 8.91 16.95
C VAL A 295 -2.22 8.11 17.83
N GLN A 296 -1.49 7.14 17.26
CA GLN A 296 -0.49 6.35 17.99
C GLN A 296 0.68 7.20 18.53
N ARG A 297 1.01 8.30 17.87
CA ARG A 297 2.09 9.22 18.32
C ARG A 297 1.65 10.19 19.41
N GLN A 298 0.33 10.38 19.61
CA GLN A 298 -0.22 11.26 20.65
C GLN A 298 -0.51 10.52 21.97
N GLY A 299 -0.51 9.19 22.00
CA GLY A 299 -0.74 8.35 23.17
C GLY A 299 0.52 7.71 23.68
#